data_fce5b4bf00687620c335d1cc1b3959a9
#
_entry.id   fce5b4bf00687620c335d1cc1b3959a9
#
_cell.length_a   1.000
_cell.length_b   1.000
_cell.length_c   1.000
_cell.angle_alpha   90.00
_cell.angle_beta   90.00
_cell.angle_gamma   90.00
#
_symmetry.space_group_name_H-M   'P 1'
#
loop_
_entity.id
_entity.type
_entity.pdbx_description
1 polymer ?
#
loop_
_entity_poly.entity_id
_entity_poly.type
_entity_poly.pdbx_seq_one_letter_code
_entity_poly.pdbx_strand_id
1 'polypeptide(L)'
;MKIYNTMSKRKEEFVPLEEGKVKMYVCGPTVYNYIHIGNARPMIVFDTVRRYFEYKNYAVNYVSNFTDVDDKIIKKANEEGVTAEEISQRYIAECKKDMDGMNIEPATKSPLATEEIGGMISMIETLIEKGYAYEKNGTVYYRTRKFKDYGKLSHKNLDDLQSGGRALLVSGEDEKEDSLDFVLWKPKKEGEPAWVSPWGEGRPGWHIECSEMSKKYLGEQIDIHAGGEDLIFPHHENEIAQSEAANGKEFSRYWMHNGFLNIDNRKMSKSLGNFFTVREISEKYDLQVLRFFMLSAHYRSPLNFSAELMEAAKSGLERIITAADRLKFLMGSAKTEDMAETEAEKFAKSAEYVGNFESAMDDDFNTADAIAAVFDLVKFINTMTDEDSSKEYLENLFDRLVRLTEVLGIIVDKEDEILDSDIEALIAERQAARKEKNFARADEIRDELLAKGIVLKDTREGVQWKRA
;
A
#
# COMPACT_ATOMS: atom_id res chain seq x y z
N MET A 1 2.97 7.24 -21.66
CA MET A 1 2.18 6.89 -20.46
C MET A 1 1.40 8.11 -20.00
N LYS A 2 0.12 7.94 -19.70
CA LYS A 2 -0.77 9.01 -19.22
C LYS A 2 -1.21 8.74 -17.80
N ILE A 3 -1.36 9.81 -17.00
CA ILE A 3 -1.82 9.74 -15.61
C ILE A 3 -2.98 10.72 -15.46
N TYR A 4 -4.07 10.27 -14.81
CA TYR A 4 -5.14 11.17 -14.43
C TYR A 4 -4.70 12.02 -13.25
N ASN A 5 -4.68 13.33 -13.47
CA ASN A 5 -4.31 14.30 -12.44
C ASN A 5 -5.57 14.90 -11.80
N THR A 6 -5.77 14.65 -10.50
CA THR A 6 -6.91 15.20 -9.76
C THR A 6 -6.94 16.73 -9.80
N MET A 7 -5.77 17.37 -9.84
CA MET A 7 -5.64 18.83 -9.92
C MET A 7 -6.31 19.39 -11.18
N SER A 8 -6.05 18.81 -12.32
CA SER A 8 -6.58 19.27 -13.62
C SER A 8 -7.86 18.54 -14.05
N LYS A 9 -8.21 17.44 -13.38
CA LYS A 9 -9.31 16.51 -13.76
C LYS A 9 -9.17 15.92 -15.17
N ARG A 10 -7.94 15.71 -15.63
CA ARG A 10 -7.64 15.17 -16.97
C ARG A 10 -6.53 14.13 -16.90
N LYS A 11 -6.50 13.24 -17.90
CA LYS A 11 -5.33 12.41 -18.18
C LYS A 11 -4.27 13.28 -18.87
N GLU A 12 -3.08 13.30 -18.33
CA GLU A 12 -1.93 14.07 -18.82
C GLU A 12 -0.77 13.13 -19.12
N GLU A 13 0.07 13.51 -20.10
CA GLU A 13 1.32 12.78 -20.33
C GLU A 13 2.22 12.92 -19.10
N PHE A 14 2.74 11.79 -18.63
CA PHE A 14 3.68 11.81 -17.52
C PHE A 14 5.04 12.32 -17.99
N VAL A 15 5.47 13.40 -17.37
CA VAL A 15 6.79 14.00 -17.57
C VAL A 15 7.44 14.17 -16.21
N PRO A 16 8.48 13.38 -15.88
CA PRO A 16 9.12 13.47 -14.57
C PRO A 16 9.88 14.81 -14.40
N LEU A 17 10.12 15.21 -13.14
CA LEU A 17 10.97 16.35 -12.80
C LEU A 17 12.42 16.12 -13.21
N GLU A 18 12.87 14.88 -13.12
CA GLU A 18 14.20 14.43 -13.47
C GLU A 18 14.10 13.18 -14.35
N GLU A 19 14.74 13.19 -15.51
CA GLU A 19 14.66 12.08 -16.48
C GLU A 19 15.07 10.76 -15.83
N GLY A 20 14.26 9.71 -16.04
CA GLY A 20 14.48 8.37 -15.51
C GLY A 20 14.23 8.21 -14.01
N LYS A 21 13.76 9.26 -13.31
CA LYS A 21 13.46 9.20 -11.87
C LYS A 21 12.02 9.60 -11.58
N VAL A 22 11.47 9.06 -10.50
CA VAL A 22 10.14 9.42 -9.98
C VAL A 22 10.22 9.66 -8.49
N LYS A 23 9.80 10.83 -8.04
CA LYS A 23 9.63 11.19 -6.63
C LYS A 23 8.15 11.06 -6.27
N MET A 24 7.83 10.09 -5.43
CA MET A 24 6.46 9.74 -5.09
C MET A 24 6.24 9.73 -3.58
N TYR A 25 5.27 10.51 -3.12
CA TYR A 25 4.81 10.52 -1.73
C TYR A 25 3.39 9.98 -1.63
N VAL A 26 3.19 9.01 -0.74
CA VAL A 26 1.87 8.45 -0.46
C VAL A 26 1.59 8.59 1.03
N CYS A 27 0.52 9.30 1.39
CA CYS A 27 0.14 9.47 2.78
C CYS A 27 -0.13 8.11 3.43
N GLY A 28 0.61 7.84 4.52
CA GLY A 28 0.52 6.61 5.27
C GLY A 28 -0.58 6.60 6.33
N PRO A 29 -0.80 5.49 7.02
CA PRO A 29 -1.86 5.35 8.00
C PRO A 29 -1.49 5.97 9.35
N THR A 30 -2.53 6.36 10.11
CA THR A 30 -2.41 6.61 11.55
C THR A 30 -2.42 5.27 12.29
N VAL A 31 -1.37 4.98 13.04
CA VAL A 31 -1.09 3.64 13.61
C VAL A 31 -1.64 3.48 15.03
N TYR A 32 -2.95 3.48 15.17
CA TYR A 32 -3.64 3.29 16.45
C TYR A 32 -4.37 1.94 16.58
N ASN A 33 -4.48 1.19 15.49
CA ASN A 33 -5.18 -0.11 15.44
C ASN A 33 -4.71 -0.88 14.19
N TYR A 34 -5.14 -2.14 14.06
CA TYR A 34 -5.01 -2.88 12.80
C TYR A 34 -5.56 -2.07 11.64
N ILE A 35 -4.86 -2.12 10.50
CA ILE A 35 -5.34 -1.45 9.28
C ILE A 35 -6.61 -2.14 8.77
N HIS A 36 -7.55 -1.33 8.29
CA HIS A 36 -8.75 -1.84 7.64
C HIS A 36 -8.55 -1.98 6.12
N ILE A 37 -9.41 -2.75 5.47
CA ILE A 37 -9.32 -2.99 4.02
C ILE A 37 -9.37 -1.71 3.18
N GLY A 38 -9.96 -0.64 3.69
CA GLY A 38 -9.93 0.68 3.04
C GLY A 38 -8.53 1.33 3.07
N ASN A 39 -7.70 1.06 4.10
CA ASN A 39 -6.29 1.48 4.13
C ASN A 39 -5.43 0.61 3.20
N ALA A 40 -5.78 -0.67 3.05
CA ALA A 40 -5.06 -1.58 2.16
C ALA A 40 -5.14 -1.14 0.69
N ARG A 41 -6.26 -0.54 0.27
CA ARG A 41 -6.47 -0.15 -1.12
C ARG A 41 -5.41 0.80 -1.66
N PRO A 42 -5.16 1.99 -1.05
CA PRO A 42 -4.09 2.87 -1.51
C PRO A 42 -2.71 2.20 -1.43
N MET A 43 -2.43 1.38 -0.41
CA MET A 43 -1.16 0.68 -0.29
C MET A 43 -0.91 -0.26 -1.47
N ILE A 44 -1.90 -1.08 -1.85
CA ILE A 44 -1.83 -2.00 -2.99
C ILE A 44 -1.75 -1.24 -4.32
N VAL A 45 -2.60 -0.23 -4.50
CA VAL A 45 -2.67 0.55 -5.75
C VAL A 45 -1.34 1.24 -6.02
N PHE A 46 -0.81 1.97 -5.04
CA PHE A 46 0.39 2.78 -5.25
C PHE A 46 1.68 1.95 -5.22
N ASP A 47 1.69 0.78 -4.57
CA ASP A 47 2.73 -0.23 -4.77
C ASP A 47 2.75 -0.74 -6.23
N THR A 48 1.59 -0.99 -6.82
CA THR A 48 1.48 -1.40 -8.23
C THR A 48 1.90 -0.28 -9.19
N VAL A 49 1.57 0.97 -8.89
CA VAL A 49 2.05 2.14 -9.64
C VAL A 49 3.57 2.23 -9.60
N ARG A 50 4.17 2.07 -8.41
CA ARG A 50 5.62 2.02 -8.23
C ARG A 50 6.26 0.92 -9.06
N ARG A 51 5.77 -0.33 -8.94
CA ARG A 51 6.27 -1.49 -9.68
C ARG A 51 6.20 -1.29 -11.20
N TYR A 52 5.14 -0.64 -11.69
CA TYR A 52 5.05 -0.35 -13.11
C TYR A 52 6.05 0.71 -13.57
N PHE A 53 6.31 1.76 -12.80
CA PHE A 53 7.39 2.69 -13.10
C PHE A 53 8.76 1.98 -13.12
N GLU A 54 9.03 1.11 -12.17
CA GLU A 54 10.27 0.33 -12.11
C GLU A 54 10.37 -0.64 -13.32
N TYR A 55 9.26 -1.27 -13.70
CA TYR A 55 9.16 -2.07 -14.92
C TYR A 55 9.49 -1.25 -16.19
N LYS A 56 9.12 0.02 -16.23
CA LYS A 56 9.46 0.97 -17.30
C LYS A 56 10.85 1.61 -17.12
N ASN A 57 11.68 1.05 -16.24
CA ASN A 57 13.07 1.46 -15.96
C ASN A 57 13.21 2.84 -15.30
N TYR A 58 12.22 3.34 -14.58
CA TYR A 58 12.38 4.49 -13.71
C TYR A 58 12.97 4.09 -12.35
N ALA A 59 13.87 4.91 -11.82
CA ALA A 59 14.29 4.83 -10.42
C ALA A 59 13.25 5.56 -9.55
N VAL A 60 12.48 4.81 -8.76
CA VAL A 60 11.40 5.36 -7.94
C VAL A 60 11.88 5.61 -6.52
N ASN A 61 11.83 6.86 -6.05
CA ASN A 61 11.96 7.20 -4.64
C ASN A 61 10.55 7.31 -4.04
N TYR A 62 10.12 6.22 -3.40
CA TYR A 62 8.79 6.07 -2.82
C TYR A 62 8.85 6.32 -1.32
N VAL A 63 8.16 7.34 -0.84
CA VAL A 63 8.07 7.70 0.58
C VAL A 63 6.64 7.55 1.05
N SER A 64 6.45 6.82 2.15
CA SER A 64 5.16 6.69 2.84
C SER A 64 5.39 6.68 4.34
N ASN A 65 4.78 7.64 5.04
CA ASN A 65 4.97 7.83 6.47
C ASN A 65 4.10 6.91 7.33
N PHE A 66 4.43 6.86 8.62
CA PHE A 66 3.50 6.46 9.67
C PHE A 66 3.21 7.67 10.55
N THR A 67 1.91 8.02 10.69
CA THR A 67 1.47 8.98 11.69
C THR A 67 1.41 8.27 13.04
N ASP A 68 2.44 8.47 13.85
CA ASP A 68 2.66 7.82 15.14
C ASP A 68 2.36 8.72 16.35
N VAL A 69 1.83 9.92 16.10
CA VAL A 69 1.26 10.83 17.09
C VAL A 69 -0.05 11.43 16.59
N ASP A 70 -1.16 11.11 17.27
CA ASP A 70 -2.52 11.57 16.90
C ASP A 70 -3.47 11.41 18.08
N ASP A 71 -4.57 12.15 18.09
CA ASP A 71 -5.61 12.06 19.14
C ASP A 71 -6.14 10.63 19.34
N LYS A 72 -6.21 9.81 18.26
CA LYS A 72 -6.68 8.41 18.33
C LYS A 72 -5.66 7.51 19.00
N ILE A 73 -4.36 7.74 18.77
CA ILE A 73 -3.26 7.00 19.43
C ILE A 73 -3.26 7.30 20.91
N ILE A 74 -3.35 8.60 21.27
CA ILE A 74 -3.36 9.06 22.67
C ILE A 74 -4.57 8.47 23.41
N LYS A 75 -5.75 8.54 22.79
CA LYS A 75 -6.97 7.95 23.36
C LYS A 75 -6.81 6.45 23.61
N LYS A 76 -6.29 5.71 22.63
CA LYS A 76 -6.04 4.27 22.73
C LYS A 76 -5.04 3.94 23.83
N ALA A 77 -3.96 4.71 23.94
CA ALA A 77 -2.95 4.57 24.98
C ALA A 77 -3.55 4.75 26.39
N ASN A 78 -4.36 5.79 26.58
CA ASN A 78 -5.06 6.04 27.83
C ASN A 78 -6.06 4.93 28.18
N GLU A 79 -6.79 4.39 27.18
CA GLU A 79 -7.73 3.28 27.40
C GLU A 79 -7.02 1.98 27.84
N GLU A 80 -5.80 1.73 27.31
CA GLU A 80 -5.01 0.53 27.62
C GLU A 80 -4.03 0.72 28.79
N GLY A 81 -3.85 1.95 29.28
CA GLY A 81 -2.90 2.27 30.38
C GLY A 81 -1.44 2.12 29.96
N VAL A 82 -1.12 2.38 28.70
CA VAL A 82 0.24 2.32 28.12
C VAL A 82 0.61 3.66 27.47
N THR A 83 1.83 3.80 26.96
CA THR A 83 2.27 5.01 26.29
C THR A 83 1.77 5.08 24.83
N ALA A 84 1.70 6.30 24.27
CA ALA A 84 1.38 6.49 22.86
C ALA A 84 2.42 5.82 21.96
N GLU A 85 3.69 5.82 22.36
CA GLU A 85 4.78 5.14 21.66
C GLU A 85 4.57 3.62 21.59
N GLU A 86 4.19 2.98 22.73
CA GLU A 86 3.90 1.53 22.75
C GLU A 86 2.75 1.16 21.82
N ILE A 87 1.70 1.99 21.74
CA ILE A 87 0.60 1.80 20.79
C ILE A 87 1.11 1.91 19.35
N SER A 88 1.80 3.00 19.02
CA SER A 88 2.24 3.23 17.64
C SER A 88 3.23 2.17 17.17
N GLN A 89 4.23 1.80 17.97
CA GLN A 89 5.20 0.76 17.61
C GLN A 89 4.53 -0.61 17.40
N ARG A 90 3.58 -0.97 18.28
CA ARG A 90 2.79 -2.21 18.11
C ARG A 90 2.08 -2.23 16.76
N TYR A 91 1.32 -1.18 16.44
CA TYR A 91 0.52 -1.18 15.22
C TYR A 91 1.31 -0.87 13.95
N ILE A 92 2.50 -0.27 14.02
CA ILE A 92 3.46 -0.24 12.92
C ILE A 92 3.93 -1.67 12.58
N ALA A 93 4.30 -2.46 13.60
CA ALA A 93 4.72 -3.85 13.38
C ALA A 93 3.60 -4.70 12.76
N GLU A 94 2.37 -4.57 13.28
CA GLU A 94 1.20 -5.27 12.73
C GLU A 94 0.85 -4.80 11.30
N CYS A 95 0.96 -3.50 11.02
CA CYS A 95 0.75 -2.95 9.68
C CYS A 95 1.76 -3.52 8.67
N LYS A 96 3.05 -3.57 9.04
CA LYS A 96 4.10 -4.14 8.20
C LYS A 96 3.83 -5.62 7.90
N LYS A 97 3.40 -6.39 8.91
CA LYS A 97 3.03 -7.80 8.72
C LYS A 97 1.85 -7.97 7.74
N ASP A 98 0.85 -7.11 7.83
CA ASP A 98 -0.28 -7.13 6.89
C ASP A 98 0.18 -6.71 5.47
N MET A 99 1.11 -5.73 5.37
CA MET A 99 1.70 -5.32 4.09
C MET A 99 2.51 -6.45 3.45
N ASP A 100 3.32 -7.17 4.22
CA ASP A 100 4.08 -8.34 3.73
C ASP A 100 3.14 -9.42 3.18
N GLY A 101 2.05 -9.73 3.88
CA GLY A 101 1.04 -10.68 3.41
C GLY A 101 0.36 -10.27 2.11
N MET A 102 0.22 -8.95 1.87
CA MET A 102 -0.27 -8.39 0.61
C MET A 102 0.81 -8.23 -0.46
N ASN A 103 2.05 -8.66 -0.21
CA ASN A 103 3.21 -8.46 -1.08
C ASN A 103 3.44 -6.99 -1.47
N ILE A 104 3.29 -6.08 -0.51
CA ILE A 104 3.60 -4.66 -0.68
C ILE A 104 5.08 -4.46 -0.40
N GLU A 105 5.81 -3.91 -1.35
CA GLU A 105 7.24 -3.64 -1.19
C GLU A 105 7.47 -2.54 -0.15
N PRO A 106 8.50 -2.70 0.71
CA PRO A 106 8.89 -1.65 1.63
C PRO A 106 9.14 -0.33 0.90
N ALA A 107 8.63 0.78 1.44
CA ALA A 107 8.92 2.10 0.89
C ALA A 107 10.43 2.38 0.94
N THR A 108 10.95 3.20 0.03
CA THR A 108 12.34 3.68 0.07
C THR A 108 12.64 4.35 1.42
N LYS A 109 11.64 5.06 1.97
CA LYS A 109 11.67 5.60 3.31
C LYS A 109 10.27 5.61 3.91
N SER A 110 10.15 5.15 5.17
CA SER A 110 8.93 5.26 5.98
C SER A 110 9.22 6.11 7.21
N PRO A 111 9.14 7.45 7.10
CA PRO A 111 9.42 8.33 8.24
C PRO A 111 8.31 8.24 9.29
N LEU A 112 8.68 8.47 10.55
CA LEU A 112 7.77 8.63 11.68
C LEU A 112 7.56 10.12 11.96
N ALA A 113 6.32 10.53 12.20
CA ALA A 113 6.01 11.92 12.50
C ALA A 113 6.77 12.43 13.73
N THR A 114 6.93 11.57 14.76
CA THR A 114 7.64 11.90 16.00
C THR A 114 9.15 12.14 15.80
N GLU A 115 9.75 11.58 14.76
CA GLU A 115 11.17 11.77 14.42
C GLU A 115 11.41 13.09 13.65
N GLU A 116 10.36 13.73 13.14
CA GLU A 116 10.43 14.86 12.21
C GLU A 116 9.95 16.20 12.80
N ILE A 117 9.74 16.25 14.11
CA ILE A 117 9.20 17.42 14.82
C ILE A 117 10.02 18.69 14.57
N GLY A 118 11.35 18.59 14.56
CA GLY A 118 12.23 19.76 14.32
C GLY A 118 12.01 20.38 12.93
N GLY A 119 11.83 19.57 11.89
CA GLY A 119 11.51 20.03 10.56
C GLY A 119 10.13 20.68 10.47
N MET A 120 9.14 20.10 11.13
CA MET A 120 7.78 20.67 11.21
C MET A 120 7.80 22.03 11.89
N ILE A 121 8.52 22.20 13.01
CA ILE A 121 8.68 23.48 13.69
C ILE A 121 9.31 24.51 12.73
N SER A 122 10.40 24.16 12.05
CA SER A 122 11.06 25.06 11.11
C SER A 122 10.15 25.47 9.95
N MET A 123 9.32 24.56 9.44
CA MET A 123 8.34 24.89 8.39
C MET A 123 7.27 25.85 8.92
N ILE A 124 6.78 25.63 10.14
CA ILE A 124 5.80 26.52 10.78
C ILE A 124 6.39 27.92 11.02
N GLU A 125 7.64 28.02 11.52
CA GLU A 125 8.34 29.30 11.65
C GLU A 125 8.41 30.05 10.32
N THR A 126 8.78 29.35 9.23
CA THR A 126 8.79 29.90 7.88
C THR A 126 7.41 30.44 7.46
N LEU A 127 6.34 29.72 7.77
CA LEU A 127 4.95 30.15 7.48
C LEU A 127 4.55 31.38 8.30
N ILE A 128 4.98 31.48 9.55
CA ILE A 128 4.76 32.67 10.40
C ILE A 128 5.53 33.86 9.85
N GLU A 129 6.81 33.72 9.55
CA GLU A 129 7.66 34.80 8.97
C GLU A 129 7.07 35.34 7.67
N LYS A 130 6.55 34.48 6.81
CA LYS A 130 5.86 34.86 5.58
C LYS A 130 4.42 35.35 5.80
N GLY A 131 3.95 35.32 7.05
CA GLY A 131 2.63 35.78 7.48
C GLY A 131 1.47 34.87 7.08
N TYR A 132 1.73 33.61 6.67
CA TYR A 132 0.71 32.59 6.39
C TYR A 132 0.22 31.89 7.65
N ALA A 133 0.90 32.05 8.78
CA ALA A 133 0.49 31.48 10.05
C ALA A 133 0.58 32.52 11.19
N TYR A 134 -0.09 32.25 12.30
CA TYR A 134 -0.07 33.06 13.49
C TYR A 134 -0.19 32.21 14.75
N GLU A 135 0.42 32.67 15.84
CA GLU A 135 0.30 32.04 17.15
C GLU A 135 -0.78 32.74 17.96
N LYS A 136 -1.55 31.99 18.72
CA LYS A 136 -2.51 32.48 19.70
C LYS A 136 -2.67 31.48 20.85
N ASN A 137 -2.29 31.89 22.05
CA ASN A 137 -2.35 31.09 23.28
C ASN A 137 -1.67 29.70 23.18
N GLY A 138 -0.49 29.66 22.54
CA GLY A 138 0.29 28.43 22.35
C GLY A 138 -0.17 27.54 21.18
N THR A 139 -1.26 27.90 20.51
CA THR A 139 -1.72 27.25 19.26
C THR A 139 -1.24 28.03 18.07
N VAL A 140 -0.70 27.33 17.06
CA VAL A 140 -0.38 27.98 15.77
C VAL A 140 -1.40 27.58 14.73
N TYR A 141 -1.97 28.59 14.07
CA TYR A 141 -2.98 28.43 13.03
C TYR A 141 -2.43 28.88 11.67
N TYR A 142 -2.85 28.18 10.61
CA TYR A 142 -2.63 28.61 9.23
C TYR A 142 -3.75 29.54 8.77
N ARG A 143 -3.38 30.68 8.15
CA ARG A 143 -4.33 31.64 7.56
C ARG A 143 -4.79 31.19 6.19
N THR A 144 -5.86 30.44 6.15
CA THR A 144 -6.35 29.78 4.92
C THR A 144 -6.67 30.79 3.80
N ARG A 145 -7.31 31.92 4.12
CA ARG A 145 -7.68 32.94 3.11
C ARG A 145 -6.48 33.70 2.54
N LYS A 146 -5.31 33.65 3.17
CA LYS A 146 -4.10 34.28 2.64
C LYS A 146 -3.51 33.49 1.46
N PHE A 147 -3.73 32.19 1.40
CA PHE A 147 -3.35 31.37 0.25
C PHE A 147 -4.44 31.46 -0.82
N LYS A 148 -4.19 32.31 -1.85
CA LYS A 148 -5.20 32.67 -2.86
C LYS A 148 -5.74 31.48 -3.66
N ASP A 149 -4.90 30.45 -3.85
CA ASP A 149 -5.23 29.26 -4.64
C ASP A 149 -5.81 28.11 -3.78
N TYR A 150 -6.23 28.41 -2.52
CA TYR A 150 -6.84 27.40 -1.66
C TYR A 150 -8.13 26.88 -2.28
N GLY A 151 -8.26 25.56 -2.34
CA GLY A 151 -9.38 24.90 -3.02
C GLY A 151 -9.06 24.46 -4.46
N LYS A 152 -7.85 24.69 -4.96
CA LYS A 152 -7.47 24.33 -6.34
C LYS A 152 -7.46 22.84 -6.63
N LEU A 153 -7.14 22.00 -5.65
CA LEU A 153 -7.17 20.54 -5.77
C LEU A 153 -8.58 19.99 -5.61
N SER A 154 -9.27 20.40 -4.55
CA SER A 154 -10.62 19.92 -4.22
C SER A 154 -11.71 20.57 -5.09
N HIS A 155 -11.37 21.64 -5.81
CA HIS A 155 -12.31 22.48 -6.57
C HIS A 155 -13.44 23.05 -5.71
N LYS A 156 -13.14 23.30 -4.43
CA LYS A 156 -14.09 23.90 -3.48
C LYS A 156 -13.87 25.40 -3.37
N ASN A 157 -14.95 26.14 -3.32
CA ASN A 157 -14.92 27.55 -3.04
C ASN A 157 -14.90 27.79 -1.52
N LEU A 158 -14.05 28.69 -1.04
CA LEU A 158 -13.95 29.03 0.38
C LEU A 158 -15.26 29.56 0.97
N ASP A 159 -16.02 30.33 0.19
CA ASP A 159 -17.28 30.90 0.66
C ASP A 159 -18.39 29.83 0.83
N ASP A 160 -18.36 28.79 -0.02
CA ASP A 160 -19.27 27.64 0.10
C ASP A 160 -18.92 26.79 1.33
N LEU A 161 -17.64 26.71 1.70
CA LEU A 161 -17.18 26.00 2.91
C LEU A 161 -17.66 26.69 4.19
N GLN A 162 -17.74 28.03 4.22
CA GLN A 162 -18.29 28.79 5.34
C GLN A 162 -19.79 28.58 5.52
N SER A 163 -20.52 28.51 4.42
CA SER A 163 -22.01 28.38 4.45
C SER A 163 -22.48 26.97 4.82
N GLY A 164 -21.64 25.93 4.60
CA GLY A 164 -21.94 24.54 4.92
C GLY A 164 -21.74 24.12 6.38
N GLY A 165 -21.55 25.03 7.27
CA GLY A 165 -21.17 25.05 8.69
C GLY A 165 -21.58 23.90 9.62
N ARG A 166 -21.27 22.65 9.31
CA ARG A 166 -21.48 21.51 10.24
C ARG A 166 -20.26 20.65 10.57
N ALA A 167 -19.15 20.78 9.88
CA ALA A 167 -18.09 19.77 9.96
C ALA A 167 -16.71 20.25 10.46
N LEU A 168 -16.51 21.53 10.73
CA LEU A 168 -15.20 22.08 11.10
C LEU A 168 -15.10 22.57 12.55
N LEU A 169 -16.13 22.35 13.36
CA LEU A 169 -16.13 22.71 14.78
C LEU A 169 -15.25 21.75 15.59
N VAL A 170 -13.95 22.05 15.69
CA VAL A 170 -13.03 21.44 16.64
C VAL A 170 -12.85 22.41 17.81
N SER A 171 -12.84 21.89 19.03
CA SER A 171 -12.64 22.66 20.26
C SER A 171 -11.49 23.68 20.15
N GLY A 172 -11.74 24.94 20.43
CA GLY A 172 -10.80 26.06 20.31
C GLY A 172 -11.21 27.14 19.31
N GLU A 173 -12.45 27.15 18.85
CA GLU A 173 -12.95 28.00 17.77
C GLU A 173 -13.00 29.50 18.09
N ASP A 174 -13.13 29.87 19.34
CA ASP A 174 -13.17 31.29 19.76
C ASP A 174 -11.83 32.02 19.58
N GLU A 175 -10.77 31.30 19.23
CA GLU A 175 -9.41 31.82 19.11
C GLU A 175 -8.91 32.03 17.69
N LYS A 176 -9.59 31.51 16.67
CA LYS A 176 -9.20 31.66 15.27
C LYS A 176 -9.50 33.05 14.73
N GLU A 177 -8.63 33.58 13.84
CA GLU A 177 -8.90 34.79 13.08
C GLU A 177 -10.01 34.57 12.05
N ASP A 178 -10.05 33.37 11.43
CA ASP A 178 -11.09 32.92 10.49
C ASP A 178 -11.48 31.46 10.81
N SER A 179 -12.73 31.10 10.66
CA SER A 179 -13.25 29.76 10.92
C SER A 179 -12.62 28.68 10.03
N LEU A 180 -12.10 29.07 8.86
CA LEU A 180 -11.43 28.19 7.91
C LEU A 180 -9.96 27.91 8.27
N ASP A 181 -9.38 28.68 9.21
CA ASP A 181 -8.00 28.47 9.63
C ASP A 181 -7.85 27.11 10.29
N PHE A 182 -6.74 26.44 10.01
CA PHE A 182 -6.48 25.10 10.55
C PHE A 182 -5.19 25.08 11.39
N VAL A 183 -5.14 24.11 12.30
CA VAL A 183 -4.08 24.02 13.31
C VAL A 183 -2.81 23.44 12.71
N LEU A 184 -1.68 24.11 12.94
CA LEU A 184 -0.32 23.65 12.62
C LEU A 184 0.41 23.11 13.86
N TRP A 185 0.15 23.70 15.06
CA TRP A 185 0.72 23.28 16.33
C TRP A 185 -0.34 23.39 17.42
N LYS A 186 -0.44 22.37 18.28
CA LYS A 186 -1.36 22.28 19.41
C LYS A 186 -0.58 22.37 20.72
N PRO A 187 -1.03 23.17 21.70
CA PRO A 187 -0.40 23.17 23.03
C PRO A 187 -0.61 21.81 23.73
N LYS A 188 0.34 21.46 24.59
CA LYS A 188 0.30 20.25 25.41
C LYS A 188 -0.94 20.20 26.30
N LYS A 189 -1.56 19.03 26.36
CA LYS A 189 -2.54 18.67 27.38
C LYS A 189 -1.95 17.63 28.33
N GLU A 190 -2.54 17.52 29.51
CA GLU A 190 -2.12 16.53 30.50
C GLU A 190 -2.24 15.10 29.92
N GLY A 191 -1.18 14.29 30.08
CA GLY A 191 -1.13 12.92 29.58
C GLY A 191 -0.81 12.78 28.10
N GLU A 192 -0.58 13.89 27.36
CA GLU A 192 -0.20 13.84 25.93
C GLU A 192 1.32 13.90 25.75
N PRO A 193 1.88 13.22 24.73
CA PRO A 193 3.26 13.46 24.31
C PRO A 193 3.41 14.90 23.82
N ALA A 194 4.54 15.53 24.12
CA ALA A 194 4.79 16.91 23.74
C ALA A 194 6.27 17.17 23.48
N TRP A 195 6.55 18.15 22.62
CA TRP A 195 7.88 18.62 22.25
C TRP A 195 7.99 20.12 22.51
N VAL A 196 9.20 20.55 22.84
CA VAL A 196 9.48 21.98 23.04
C VAL A 196 9.48 22.70 21.68
N SER A 197 8.76 23.80 21.61
CA SER A 197 8.70 24.68 20.44
C SER A 197 8.81 26.15 20.85
N PRO A 198 9.00 27.10 19.91
CA PRO A 198 8.94 28.54 20.18
C PRO A 198 7.62 29.02 20.79
N TRP A 199 6.53 28.23 20.62
CA TRP A 199 5.18 28.56 21.10
C TRP A 199 4.80 27.81 22.38
N GLY A 200 5.77 27.14 23.00
CA GLY A 200 5.60 26.31 24.18
C GLY A 200 5.62 24.81 23.88
N GLU A 201 5.47 23.99 24.93
CA GLU A 201 5.36 22.55 24.77
C GLU A 201 4.05 22.18 24.06
N GLY A 202 4.14 21.27 23.09
CA GLY A 202 2.99 20.87 22.30
C GLY A 202 3.30 19.80 21.27
N ARG A 203 2.44 19.65 20.30
CA ARG A 203 2.55 18.69 19.21
C ARG A 203 2.04 19.23 17.86
N PRO A 204 2.50 18.68 16.72
CA PRO A 204 2.08 19.13 15.41
C PRO A 204 0.59 18.87 15.15
N GLY A 205 0.00 19.67 14.26
CA GLY A 205 -1.24 19.36 13.59
C GLY A 205 -1.00 18.28 12.52
N TRP A 206 -2.04 17.55 12.19
CA TRP A 206 -1.94 16.40 11.26
C TRP A 206 -1.42 16.76 9.85
N HIS A 207 -1.73 17.95 9.34
CA HIS A 207 -1.42 18.28 7.93
C HIS A 207 0.04 18.68 7.71
N ILE A 208 0.73 19.21 8.71
CA ILE A 208 2.12 19.66 8.58
C ILE A 208 3.10 18.51 8.45
N GLU A 209 2.73 17.33 8.96
CA GLU A 209 3.57 16.13 8.95
C GLU A 209 3.99 15.73 7.53
N CYS A 210 3.02 15.51 6.65
CA CYS A 210 3.27 15.07 5.27
C CYS A 210 3.97 16.15 4.44
N SER A 211 3.65 17.44 4.67
CA SER A 211 4.32 18.55 3.98
C SER A 211 5.82 18.59 4.30
N GLU A 212 6.17 18.45 5.57
CA GLU A 212 7.57 18.45 6.02
C GLU A 212 8.30 17.19 5.56
N MET A 213 7.74 16.00 5.81
CA MET A 213 8.37 14.73 5.45
C MET A 213 8.57 14.60 3.95
N SER A 214 7.60 15.04 3.13
CA SER A 214 7.76 15.10 1.68
C SER A 214 8.92 16.01 1.27
N LYS A 215 8.98 17.23 1.83
CA LYS A 215 10.09 18.16 1.56
C LYS A 215 11.44 17.57 1.95
N LYS A 216 11.55 16.97 3.12
CA LYS A 216 12.81 16.42 3.64
C LYS A 216 13.36 15.30 2.80
N TYR A 217 12.53 14.36 2.39
CA TYR A 217 12.98 13.14 1.72
C TYR A 217 12.92 13.19 0.19
N LEU A 218 12.07 14.04 -0.38
CA LEU A 218 11.88 14.16 -1.83
C LEU A 218 12.22 15.53 -2.40
N GLY A 219 12.29 16.57 -1.55
CA GLY A 219 12.55 17.95 -1.93
C GLY A 219 11.29 18.81 -1.99
N GLU A 220 11.48 20.08 -2.36
CA GLU A 220 10.40 21.09 -2.35
C GLU A 220 9.31 20.85 -3.41
N GLN A 221 9.64 20.10 -4.46
CA GLN A 221 8.73 19.70 -5.52
C GLN A 221 8.88 18.21 -5.81
N ILE A 222 7.76 17.52 -5.98
CA ILE A 222 7.70 16.09 -6.25
C ILE A 222 6.92 15.79 -7.54
N ASP A 223 7.11 14.58 -8.08
CA ASP A 223 6.36 14.15 -9.27
C ASP A 223 4.93 13.80 -8.92
N ILE A 224 4.74 12.90 -7.95
CA ILE A 224 3.44 12.34 -7.60
C ILE A 224 3.19 12.47 -6.10
N HIS A 225 2.04 13.03 -5.73
CA HIS A 225 1.45 12.95 -4.40
C HIS A 225 0.16 12.16 -4.46
N ALA A 226 -0.01 11.16 -3.58
CA ALA A 226 -1.10 10.22 -3.71
C ALA A 226 -1.71 9.78 -2.37
N GLY A 227 -2.95 9.27 -2.44
CA GLY A 227 -3.69 8.74 -1.30
C GLY A 227 -5.13 8.36 -1.64
N GLY A 228 -5.97 8.13 -0.62
CA GLY A 228 -7.40 7.95 -0.80
C GLY A 228 -8.10 9.25 -1.20
N GLU A 229 -9.24 9.16 -1.92
CA GLU A 229 -9.99 10.34 -2.33
C GLU A 229 -10.57 11.15 -1.14
N ASP A 230 -10.69 10.54 0.05
CA ASP A 230 -11.04 11.22 1.29
C ASP A 230 -9.97 12.20 1.78
N LEU A 231 -8.73 12.03 1.34
CA LEU A 231 -7.62 12.94 1.65
C LEU A 231 -7.59 14.19 0.77
N ILE A 232 -8.28 14.20 -0.37
CA ILE A 232 -8.32 15.39 -1.27
C ILE A 232 -8.63 16.65 -0.46
N PHE A 233 -9.64 16.55 0.42
CA PHE A 233 -10.02 17.64 1.31
C PHE A 233 -10.42 17.13 2.70
N PRO A 234 -9.89 17.72 3.78
CA PRO A 234 -9.03 18.90 3.78
C PRO A 234 -7.53 18.61 3.69
N HIS A 235 -7.06 17.34 3.81
CA HIS A 235 -5.67 16.99 4.10
C HIS A 235 -4.70 17.47 2.99
N HIS A 236 -4.86 16.98 1.76
CA HIS A 236 -3.98 17.33 0.64
C HIS A 236 -4.11 18.80 0.23
N GLU A 237 -5.30 19.39 0.34
CA GLU A 237 -5.49 20.82 0.11
C GLU A 237 -4.68 21.66 1.11
N ASN A 238 -4.67 21.25 2.40
CA ASN A 238 -3.88 21.90 3.44
C ASN A 238 -2.37 21.70 3.23
N GLU A 239 -1.96 20.53 2.78
CA GLU A 239 -0.55 20.26 2.44
C GLU A 239 -0.06 21.15 1.29
N ILE A 240 -0.88 21.35 0.25
CA ILE A 240 -0.58 22.30 -0.84
C ILE A 240 -0.37 23.70 -0.27
N ALA A 241 -1.31 24.18 0.53
CA ALA A 241 -1.24 25.51 1.11
C ALA A 241 0.03 25.69 1.95
N GLN A 242 0.38 24.73 2.79
CA GLN A 242 1.58 24.72 3.63
C GLN A 242 2.85 24.71 2.78
N SER A 243 2.98 23.75 1.88
CA SER A 243 4.19 23.49 1.12
C SER A 243 4.47 24.61 0.11
N GLU A 244 3.46 25.09 -0.61
CA GLU A 244 3.63 26.14 -1.61
C GLU A 244 3.86 27.52 -0.98
N ALA A 245 3.19 27.83 0.14
CA ALA A 245 3.45 29.04 0.89
C ALA A 245 4.87 29.05 1.51
N ALA A 246 5.32 27.92 2.07
CA ALA A 246 6.64 27.80 2.66
C ALA A 246 7.75 27.87 1.61
N ASN A 247 7.61 27.16 0.49
CA ASN A 247 8.68 26.95 -0.50
C ASN A 247 8.60 27.90 -1.70
N GLY A 248 7.44 28.52 -1.99
CA GLY A 248 7.25 29.40 -3.15
C GLY A 248 7.28 28.68 -4.50
N LYS A 249 6.99 27.37 -4.50
CA LYS A 249 6.99 26.49 -5.68
C LYS A 249 5.77 25.60 -5.66
N GLU A 250 5.34 25.13 -6.83
CA GLU A 250 4.34 24.04 -6.93
C GLU A 250 4.82 22.82 -6.15
N PHE A 251 3.94 22.24 -5.34
CA PHE A 251 4.29 21.13 -4.46
C PHE A 251 4.39 19.80 -5.22
N SER A 252 3.37 19.42 -5.97
CA SER A 252 3.37 18.16 -6.75
C SER A 252 2.81 18.38 -8.15
N ARG A 253 3.45 17.75 -9.16
CA ARG A 253 2.97 17.80 -10.54
C ARG A 253 1.71 17.02 -10.76
N TYR A 254 1.62 15.81 -10.18
CA TYR A 254 0.51 14.90 -10.35
C TYR A 254 -0.09 14.53 -9.00
N TRP A 255 -1.41 14.64 -8.91
CA TRP A 255 -2.20 14.27 -7.74
C TRP A 255 -3.03 13.04 -8.08
N MET A 256 -2.75 11.91 -7.43
CA MET A 256 -3.43 10.65 -7.70
C MET A 256 -4.25 10.20 -6.49
N HIS A 257 -5.51 9.85 -6.72
CA HIS A 257 -6.40 9.42 -5.66
C HIS A 257 -7.13 8.15 -6.05
N ASN A 258 -7.11 7.14 -5.17
CA ASN A 258 -7.95 5.96 -5.35
C ASN A 258 -9.35 6.20 -4.81
N GLY A 259 -10.33 5.62 -5.49
CA GLY A 259 -11.75 5.71 -5.08
C GLY A 259 -12.05 4.95 -3.79
N PHE A 260 -13.23 5.20 -3.21
CA PHE A 260 -13.67 4.56 -1.97
C PHE A 260 -13.86 3.05 -2.10
N LEU A 261 -13.71 2.37 -0.98
CA LEU A 261 -14.15 0.99 -0.80
C LEU A 261 -15.51 0.99 -0.09
N ASN A 262 -16.50 0.40 -0.74
CA ASN A 262 -17.82 0.16 -0.17
C ASN A 262 -17.94 -1.30 0.31
N ILE A 263 -18.76 -1.55 1.30
CA ILE A 263 -19.10 -2.88 1.79
C ILE A 263 -20.57 -3.12 1.52
N ASP A 264 -20.89 -4.16 0.75
CA ASP A 264 -22.26 -4.48 0.35
C ASP A 264 -23.05 -3.25 -0.16
N ASN A 265 -22.40 -2.48 -1.05
CA ASN A 265 -22.91 -1.23 -1.61
C ASN A 265 -23.18 -0.09 -0.59
N ARG A 266 -22.58 -0.17 0.61
CA ARG A 266 -22.64 0.86 1.64
C ARG A 266 -21.25 1.33 2.02
N LYS A 267 -21.14 2.60 2.41
CA LYS A 267 -19.88 3.14 2.93
C LYS A 267 -19.44 2.33 4.17
N MET A 268 -18.17 1.92 4.21
CA MET A 268 -17.60 1.25 5.37
C MET A 268 -17.60 2.18 6.60
N SER A 269 -18.10 1.69 7.74
CA SER A 269 -18.17 2.45 8.98
C SER A 269 -18.20 1.51 10.19
N LYS A 270 -17.45 1.84 11.25
CA LYS A 270 -17.49 1.13 12.53
C LYS A 270 -18.90 1.10 13.14
N SER A 271 -19.65 2.21 13.01
CA SER A 271 -21.01 2.33 13.55
C SER A 271 -22.05 1.45 12.85
N LEU A 272 -21.79 1.06 11.60
CA LEU A 272 -22.65 0.17 10.83
C LEU A 272 -22.28 -1.32 10.99
N GLY A 273 -21.22 -1.65 11.72
CA GLY A 273 -20.74 -3.03 11.90
C GLY A 273 -20.22 -3.68 10.60
N ASN A 274 -19.98 -2.90 9.55
CA ASN A 274 -19.46 -3.34 8.27
C ASN A 274 -17.98 -2.93 8.07
N PHE A 275 -17.22 -2.98 9.14
CA PHE A 275 -15.80 -2.60 9.17
C PHE A 275 -14.97 -3.86 9.28
N PHE A 276 -14.05 -4.08 8.33
CA PHE A 276 -13.16 -5.24 8.30
C PHE A 276 -11.70 -4.79 8.32
N THR A 277 -10.93 -5.38 9.21
CA THR A 277 -9.47 -5.26 9.22
C THR A 277 -8.86 -6.22 8.19
N VAL A 278 -7.66 -5.92 7.72
CA VAL A 278 -6.89 -6.85 6.85
C VAL A 278 -6.64 -8.15 7.60
N ARG A 279 -6.42 -8.10 8.91
CA ARG A 279 -6.21 -9.27 9.77
C ARG A 279 -7.42 -10.21 9.78
N GLU A 280 -8.65 -9.68 9.90
CA GLU A 280 -9.87 -10.49 9.83
C GLU A 280 -10.07 -11.13 8.45
N ILE A 281 -9.64 -10.43 7.38
CA ILE A 281 -9.66 -11.03 6.03
C ILE A 281 -8.65 -12.16 5.92
N SER A 282 -7.45 -12.01 6.51
CA SER A 282 -6.41 -13.04 6.46
C SER A 282 -6.77 -14.35 7.16
N GLU A 283 -7.76 -14.34 8.05
CA GLU A 283 -8.31 -15.56 8.67
C GLU A 283 -9.11 -16.44 7.69
N LYS A 284 -9.57 -15.88 6.57
CA LYS A 284 -10.45 -16.55 5.59
C LYS A 284 -9.82 -16.68 4.21
N TYR A 285 -8.93 -15.76 3.84
CA TYR A 285 -8.34 -15.65 2.51
C TYR A 285 -6.84 -15.39 2.61
N ASP A 286 -6.07 -15.99 1.71
CA ASP A 286 -4.72 -15.51 1.44
C ASP A 286 -4.78 -14.03 1.05
N LEU A 287 -3.91 -13.20 1.60
CA LEU A 287 -3.92 -11.75 1.33
C LEU A 287 -3.55 -11.42 -0.12
N GLN A 288 -2.99 -12.37 -0.88
CA GLN A 288 -2.85 -12.24 -2.33
C GLN A 288 -4.21 -12.19 -3.06
N VAL A 289 -5.24 -12.86 -2.50
CA VAL A 289 -6.62 -12.75 -3.01
C VAL A 289 -7.17 -11.35 -2.78
N LEU A 290 -6.91 -10.75 -1.61
CA LEU A 290 -7.29 -9.36 -1.33
C LEU A 290 -6.58 -8.39 -2.29
N ARG A 291 -5.28 -8.57 -2.53
CA ARG A 291 -4.52 -7.78 -3.51
C ARG A 291 -5.14 -7.90 -4.90
N PHE A 292 -5.36 -9.12 -5.37
CA PHE A 292 -5.97 -9.35 -6.69
C PHE A 292 -7.35 -8.72 -6.81
N PHE A 293 -8.19 -8.85 -5.77
CA PHE A 293 -9.49 -8.20 -5.70
C PHE A 293 -9.37 -6.68 -5.81
N MET A 294 -8.46 -6.04 -5.07
CA MET A 294 -8.28 -4.58 -5.10
C MET A 294 -7.85 -4.05 -6.48
N LEU A 295 -7.10 -4.87 -7.25
CA LEU A 295 -6.63 -4.55 -8.60
C LEU A 295 -7.64 -4.91 -9.70
N SER A 296 -8.72 -5.63 -9.40
CA SER A 296 -9.72 -6.07 -10.38
C SER A 296 -10.59 -4.95 -10.94
N ALA A 297 -10.55 -3.77 -10.34
CA ALA A 297 -11.21 -2.57 -10.83
C ALA A 297 -10.19 -1.43 -10.98
N HIS A 298 -10.49 -0.48 -11.87
CA HIS A 298 -9.67 0.71 -12.02
C HIS A 298 -9.54 1.46 -10.70
N TYR A 299 -8.33 1.91 -10.32
CA TYR A 299 -8.05 2.45 -9.00
C TYR A 299 -8.93 3.65 -8.61
N ARG A 300 -9.32 4.50 -9.57
CA ARG A 300 -10.19 5.67 -9.34
C ARG A 300 -11.65 5.32 -9.15
N SER A 301 -12.08 4.15 -9.58
CA SER A 301 -13.49 3.74 -9.45
C SER A 301 -13.77 3.29 -8.02
N PRO A 302 -14.96 3.60 -7.46
CA PRO A 302 -15.39 2.95 -6.24
C PRO A 302 -15.39 1.42 -6.40
N LEU A 303 -14.93 0.71 -5.39
CA LEU A 303 -14.89 -0.75 -5.38
C LEU A 303 -15.83 -1.28 -4.31
N ASN A 304 -16.69 -2.23 -4.67
CA ASN A 304 -17.58 -2.87 -3.72
C ASN A 304 -16.99 -4.18 -3.22
N PHE A 305 -16.82 -4.30 -1.91
CA PHE A 305 -16.37 -5.52 -1.26
C PHE A 305 -17.57 -6.38 -0.86
N SER A 306 -17.53 -7.64 -1.24
CA SER A 306 -18.47 -8.66 -0.78
C SER A 306 -17.78 -10.04 -0.78
N ALA A 307 -18.32 -10.99 -0.02
CA ALA A 307 -17.82 -12.35 0.01
C ALA A 307 -17.84 -13.01 -1.38
N GLU A 308 -18.90 -12.77 -2.16
CA GLU A 308 -19.02 -13.30 -3.53
C GLU A 308 -17.91 -12.78 -4.45
N LEU A 309 -17.59 -11.49 -4.38
CA LEU A 309 -16.53 -10.90 -5.19
C LEU A 309 -15.13 -11.36 -4.74
N MET A 310 -14.94 -11.65 -3.46
CA MET A 310 -13.70 -12.25 -2.95
C MET A 310 -13.52 -13.68 -3.46
N GLU A 311 -14.59 -14.49 -3.49
CA GLU A 311 -14.54 -15.86 -4.08
C GLU A 311 -14.25 -15.81 -5.59
N ALA A 312 -14.84 -14.85 -6.30
CA ALA A 312 -14.54 -14.64 -7.71
C ALA A 312 -13.07 -14.23 -7.93
N ALA A 313 -12.53 -13.36 -7.09
CA ALA A 313 -11.12 -12.95 -7.11
C ALA A 313 -10.19 -14.14 -6.81
N LYS A 314 -10.54 -14.97 -5.81
CA LYS A 314 -9.81 -16.20 -5.48
C LYS A 314 -9.74 -17.13 -6.69
N SER A 315 -10.88 -17.43 -7.31
CA SER A 315 -10.94 -18.30 -8.50
C SER A 315 -10.17 -17.72 -9.68
N GLY A 316 -10.17 -16.40 -9.86
CA GLY A 316 -9.37 -15.70 -10.87
C GLY A 316 -7.87 -15.86 -10.64
N LEU A 317 -7.41 -15.62 -9.42
CA LEU A 317 -6.02 -15.77 -9.03
C LEU A 317 -5.54 -17.23 -9.18
N GLU A 318 -6.33 -18.20 -8.71
CA GLU A 318 -6.03 -19.63 -8.83
C GLU A 318 -5.83 -20.08 -10.29
N ARG A 319 -6.56 -19.49 -11.25
CA ARG A 319 -6.34 -19.78 -12.69
C ARG A 319 -4.97 -19.35 -13.18
N ILE A 320 -4.47 -18.21 -12.70
CA ILE A 320 -3.13 -17.71 -13.07
C ILE A 320 -2.05 -18.60 -12.44
N ILE A 321 -2.19 -18.90 -11.15
CA ILE A 321 -1.25 -19.80 -10.43
C ILE A 321 -1.22 -21.18 -11.07
N THR A 322 -2.37 -21.78 -11.37
CA THR A 322 -2.46 -23.09 -12.04
C THR A 322 -1.73 -23.10 -13.39
N ALA A 323 -1.78 -22.00 -14.16
CA ALA A 323 -1.04 -21.92 -15.42
C ALA A 323 0.48 -21.87 -15.20
N ALA A 324 0.94 -21.17 -14.17
CA ALA A 324 2.36 -21.14 -13.79
C ALA A 324 2.83 -22.54 -13.33
N ASP A 325 2.07 -23.20 -12.45
CA ASP A 325 2.38 -24.55 -11.96
C ASP A 325 2.41 -25.57 -13.10
N ARG A 326 1.46 -25.46 -14.04
CA ARG A 326 1.46 -26.31 -15.23
C ARG A 326 2.72 -26.12 -16.09
N LEU A 327 3.18 -24.87 -16.28
CA LEU A 327 4.44 -24.62 -17.01
C LEU A 327 5.63 -25.25 -16.27
N LYS A 328 5.73 -25.10 -14.94
CA LYS A 328 6.79 -25.74 -14.13
C LYS A 328 6.78 -27.26 -14.28
N PHE A 329 5.59 -27.86 -14.21
CA PHE A 329 5.45 -29.31 -14.40
C PHE A 329 5.93 -29.76 -15.78
N LEU A 330 5.53 -29.05 -16.86
CA LEU A 330 5.95 -29.35 -18.22
C LEU A 330 7.47 -29.15 -18.40
N MET A 331 8.06 -28.08 -17.83
CA MET A 331 9.51 -27.85 -17.84
C MET A 331 10.28 -29.02 -17.20
N GLY A 332 9.78 -29.52 -16.07
CA GLY A 332 10.40 -30.65 -15.37
C GLY A 332 10.33 -31.98 -16.14
N SER A 333 9.42 -32.11 -17.10
CA SER A 333 9.22 -33.32 -17.94
C SER A 333 9.56 -33.11 -19.41
N ALA A 334 10.10 -31.97 -19.81
CA ALA A 334 10.43 -31.65 -21.17
C ALA A 334 11.45 -32.62 -21.78
N LYS A 335 11.17 -33.08 -23.00
CA LYS A 335 11.99 -34.07 -23.74
C LYS A 335 13.11 -33.43 -24.55
N THR A 336 12.97 -32.16 -24.88
CA THR A 336 13.90 -31.36 -25.68
C THR A 336 14.25 -30.06 -24.95
N GLU A 337 15.52 -29.64 -25.01
CA GLU A 337 15.98 -28.41 -24.38
C GLU A 337 15.69 -27.20 -25.26
N ASP A 338 16.15 -27.20 -26.51
CA ASP A 338 16.14 -26.05 -27.39
C ASP A 338 14.76 -25.82 -28.04
N MET A 339 14.41 -24.53 -28.21
CA MET A 339 13.17 -24.09 -28.82
C MET A 339 13.15 -24.38 -30.34
N ALA A 340 12.13 -25.07 -30.81
CA ALA A 340 11.90 -25.29 -32.25
C ALA A 340 11.46 -23.99 -32.95
N GLU A 341 11.70 -23.88 -34.28
CA GLU A 341 11.31 -22.71 -35.07
C GLU A 341 9.81 -22.41 -34.97
N THR A 342 8.97 -23.44 -34.96
CA THR A 342 7.51 -23.32 -34.78
C THR A 342 7.11 -22.79 -33.39
N GLU A 343 7.89 -23.11 -32.35
CA GLU A 343 7.68 -22.60 -31.00
C GLU A 343 8.17 -21.15 -30.89
N ALA A 344 9.28 -20.80 -31.55
CA ALA A 344 9.74 -19.42 -31.65
C ALA A 344 8.70 -18.50 -32.31
N GLU A 345 8.02 -18.97 -33.37
CA GLU A 345 6.90 -18.24 -33.96
C GLU A 345 5.71 -18.07 -32.99
N LYS A 346 5.36 -19.13 -32.24
CA LYS A 346 4.32 -19.07 -31.20
C LYS A 346 4.72 -18.09 -30.09
N PHE A 347 5.96 -18.17 -29.59
CA PHE A 347 6.47 -17.27 -28.58
C PHE A 347 6.44 -15.81 -29.03
N ALA A 348 6.84 -15.53 -30.28
CA ALA A 348 6.76 -14.19 -30.86
C ALA A 348 5.33 -13.64 -30.85
N LYS A 349 4.32 -14.46 -31.17
CA LYS A 349 2.89 -14.06 -31.11
C LYS A 349 2.45 -13.68 -29.70
N SER A 350 2.98 -14.32 -28.67
CA SER A 350 2.59 -14.00 -27.28
C SER A 350 3.06 -12.61 -26.83
N ALA A 351 3.93 -11.92 -27.60
CA ALA A 351 4.30 -10.52 -27.34
C ALA A 351 3.10 -9.56 -27.44
N GLU A 352 2.03 -9.92 -28.17
CA GLU A 352 0.80 -9.15 -28.25
C GLU A 352 0.17 -8.95 -26.86
N TYR A 353 0.17 -9.98 -26.00
CA TYR A 353 -0.40 -9.89 -24.66
C TYR A 353 0.42 -8.98 -23.73
N VAL A 354 1.74 -8.95 -23.90
CA VAL A 354 2.61 -7.98 -23.23
C VAL A 354 2.28 -6.56 -23.68
N GLY A 355 2.12 -6.33 -24.99
CA GLY A 355 1.73 -5.03 -25.53
C GLY A 355 0.35 -4.56 -25.03
N ASN A 356 -0.62 -5.48 -24.92
CA ASN A 356 -1.95 -5.19 -24.37
C ASN A 356 -1.86 -4.82 -22.87
N PHE A 357 -1.07 -5.54 -22.09
CA PHE A 357 -0.79 -5.23 -20.69
C PHE A 357 -0.16 -3.84 -20.53
N GLU A 358 0.90 -3.56 -21.29
CA GLU A 358 1.58 -2.27 -21.24
C GLU A 358 0.65 -1.12 -21.68
N SER A 359 -0.16 -1.34 -22.71
CA SER A 359 -1.13 -0.34 -23.17
C SER A 359 -2.18 -0.01 -22.12
N ALA A 360 -2.65 -1.02 -21.37
CA ALA A 360 -3.57 -0.84 -20.25
C ALA A 360 -2.91 -0.06 -19.10
N MET A 361 -1.70 -0.43 -18.72
CA MET A 361 -0.97 0.24 -17.66
C MET A 361 -0.52 1.66 -18.04
N ASP A 362 -0.18 1.89 -19.30
CA ASP A 362 0.18 3.20 -19.82
C ASP A 362 -1.02 4.16 -19.90
N ASP A 363 -2.25 3.65 -19.84
CA ASP A 363 -3.48 4.43 -19.78
C ASP A 363 -4.01 4.57 -18.34
N ASP A 364 -3.26 5.30 -17.50
CA ASP A 364 -3.66 5.63 -16.15
C ASP A 364 -3.72 4.40 -15.21
N PHE A 365 -2.73 3.50 -15.35
CA PHE A 365 -2.60 2.30 -14.53
C PHE A 365 -3.89 1.47 -14.46
N ASN A 366 -4.49 1.19 -15.62
CA ASN A 366 -5.72 0.40 -15.72
C ASN A 366 -5.44 -1.09 -15.44
N THR A 367 -5.36 -1.45 -14.17
CA THR A 367 -5.07 -2.81 -13.71
C THR A 367 -6.15 -3.81 -14.11
N ALA A 368 -7.40 -3.38 -14.28
CA ALA A 368 -8.48 -4.28 -14.71
C ALA A 368 -8.22 -4.82 -16.12
N ASP A 369 -7.88 -3.94 -17.08
CA ASP A 369 -7.54 -4.35 -18.44
C ASP A 369 -6.18 -5.06 -18.49
N ALA A 370 -5.22 -4.67 -17.65
CA ALA A 370 -3.95 -5.37 -17.51
C ALA A 370 -4.14 -6.82 -17.03
N ILE A 371 -5.01 -7.07 -16.06
CA ILE A 371 -5.39 -8.42 -15.61
C ILE A 371 -6.07 -9.20 -16.73
N ALA A 372 -6.91 -8.56 -17.56
CA ALA A 372 -7.51 -9.20 -18.73
C ALA A 372 -6.42 -9.67 -19.72
N ALA A 373 -5.40 -8.86 -19.99
CA ALA A 373 -4.27 -9.24 -20.82
C ALA A 373 -3.47 -10.43 -20.24
N VAL A 374 -3.32 -10.50 -18.88
CA VAL A 374 -2.72 -11.66 -18.23
C VAL A 374 -3.57 -12.92 -18.42
N PHE A 375 -4.91 -12.83 -18.32
CA PHE A 375 -5.79 -13.97 -18.60
C PHE A 375 -5.73 -14.44 -20.06
N ASP A 376 -5.57 -13.52 -21.00
CA ASP A 376 -5.39 -13.88 -22.42
C ASP A 376 -4.05 -14.59 -22.63
N LEU A 377 -2.97 -14.15 -21.96
CA LEU A 377 -1.69 -14.87 -21.95
C LEU A 377 -1.83 -16.28 -21.31
N VAL A 378 -2.54 -16.42 -20.20
CA VAL A 378 -2.83 -17.71 -19.55
C VAL A 378 -3.58 -18.64 -20.52
N LYS A 379 -4.59 -18.12 -21.22
CA LYS A 379 -5.32 -18.89 -22.24
C LYS A 379 -4.39 -19.33 -23.37
N PHE A 380 -3.52 -18.43 -23.85
CA PHE A 380 -2.51 -18.75 -24.87
C PHE A 380 -1.58 -19.86 -24.38
N ILE A 381 -1.02 -19.74 -23.18
CA ILE A 381 -0.16 -20.75 -22.57
C ILE A 381 -0.85 -22.10 -22.55
N ASN A 382 -2.06 -22.18 -22.02
CA ASN A 382 -2.82 -23.43 -21.90
C ASN A 382 -3.15 -24.06 -23.26
N THR A 383 -3.22 -23.27 -24.32
CA THR A 383 -3.57 -23.76 -25.66
C THR A 383 -2.33 -24.13 -26.47
N MET A 384 -1.20 -23.44 -26.26
CA MET A 384 -0.02 -23.53 -27.12
C MET A 384 1.13 -24.36 -26.52
N THR A 385 0.93 -24.91 -25.33
CA THR A 385 1.94 -25.78 -24.66
C THR A 385 1.35 -27.16 -24.37
N ASP A 386 2.17 -28.19 -24.52
CA ASP A 386 1.86 -29.59 -24.25
C ASP A 386 3.12 -30.37 -23.77
N GLU A 387 3.01 -31.70 -23.65
CA GLU A 387 4.09 -32.59 -23.19
C GLU A 387 5.26 -32.73 -24.20
N ASP A 388 5.09 -32.26 -25.44
CA ASP A 388 6.10 -32.27 -26.48
C ASP A 388 6.79 -30.88 -26.63
N SER A 389 6.36 -29.89 -25.86
CA SER A 389 6.96 -28.55 -25.84
C SER A 389 8.38 -28.59 -25.27
N SER A 390 9.29 -27.80 -25.89
CA SER A 390 10.67 -27.68 -25.45
C SER A 390 10.79 -26.89 -24.13
N LYS A 391 11.82 -27.20 -23.35
CA LYS A 391 12.05 -26.55 -22.08
C LYS A 391 12.26 -25.04 -22.22
N GLU A 392 13.10 -24.62 -23.17
CA GLU A 392 13.36 -23.20 -23.45
C GLU A 392 12.08 -22.43 -23.82
N TYR A 393 11.16 -23.04 -24.60
CA TYR A 393 9.88 -22.40 -24.91
C TYR A 393 9.01 -22.21 -23.68
N LEU A 394 8.93 -23.23 -22.83
CA LEU A 394 8.17 -23.21 -21.58
C LEU A 394 8.75 -22.20 -20.58
N GLU A 395 10.08 -22.16 -20.41
CA GLU A 395 10.78 -21.20 -19.55
C GLU A 395 10.50 -19.76 -20.00
N ASN A 396 10.61 -19.47 -21.29
CA ASN A 396 10.36 -18.16 -21.84
C ASN A 396 8.90 -17.69 -21.62
N LEU A 397 7.93 -18.61 -21.70
CA LEU A 397 6.52 -18.29 -21.40
C LEU A 397 6.29 -18.09 -19.91
N PHE A 398 6.93 -18.87 -19.07
CA PHE A 398 6.88 -18.74 -17.61
C PHE A 398 7.45 -17.39 -17.17
N ASP A 399 8.64 -17.02 -17.65
CA ASP A 399 9.27 -15.73 -17.36
C ASP A 399 8.38 -14.55 -17.80
N ARG A 400 7.72 -14.70 -18.97
CA ARG A 400 6.77 -13.68 -19.42
C ARG A 400 5.57 -13.54 -18.50
N LEU A 401 5.00 -14.63 -18.02
CA LEU A 401 3.89 -14.62 -17.07
C LEU A 401 4.33 -14.01 -15.73
N VAL A 402 5.46 -14.46 -15.19
CA VAL A 402 6.03 -13.94 -13.94
C VAL A 402 6.25 -12.44 -14.04
N ARG A 403 6.90 -11.97 -15.11
CA ARG A 403 7.19 -10.55 -15.32
C ARG A 403 5.94 -9.65 -15.27
N LEU A 404 4.82 -10.09 -15.89
CA LEU A 404 3.58 -9.31 -15.86
C LEU A 404 2.89 -9.37 -14.49
N THR A 405 2.92 -10.53 -13.84
CA THR A 405 2.31 -10.70 -12.51
C THR A 405 3.11 -10.00 -11.40
N GLU A 406 4.43 -9.89 -11.52
CA GLU A 406 5.27 -9.10 -10.60
C GLU A 406 4.93 -7.61 -10.61
N VAL A 407 4.60 -7.03 -11.76
CA VAL A 407 4.10 -5.64 -11.85
C VAL A 407 2.83 -5.46 -11.03
N LEU A 408 1.94 -6.46 -11.05
CA LEU A 408 0.74 -6.48 -10.22
C LEU A 408 1.02 -6.88 -8.76
N GLY A 409 2.27 -7.28 -8.43
CA GLY A 409 2.66 -7.80 -7.13
C GLY A 409 1.99 -9.14 -6.79
N ILE A 410 1.60 -9.90 -7.80
CA ILE A 410 1.02 -11.23 -7.66
C ILE A 410 2.12 -12.26 -7.73
N ILE A 411 2.23 -13.09 -6.70
CA ILE A 411 3.22 -14.16 -6.58
C ILE A 411 2.67 -15.40 -7.25
N VAL A 412 3.26 -15.80 -8.38
CA VAL A 412 2.91 -17.04 -9.10
C VAL A 412 4.03 -18.08 -9.01
N ASP A 413 5.23 -17.67 -8.62
CA ASP A 413 6.37 -18.51 -8.36
C ASP A 413 6.57 -18.63 -6.84
N LYS A 414 5.65 -19.31 -6.17
CA LYS A 414 5.89 -19.70 -4.78
C LYS A 414 6.93 -20.81 -4.82
N GLU A 415 8.04 -20.67 -4.07
CA GLU A 415 8.89 -21.81 -3.72
C GLU A 415 7.98 -22.92 -3.20
N ASP A 416 8.21 -24.17 -3.63
CA ASP A 416 7.35 -25.30 -3.29
C ASP A 416 7.12 -25.31 -1.77
N GLU A 417 5.93 -24.89 -1.35
CA GLU A 417 5.49 -25.23 0.00
C GLU A 417 5.50 -26.74 0.09
N ILE A 418 6.29 -27.25 1.02
CA ILE A 418 6.38 -28.69 1.25
C ILE A 418 4.96 -29.29 1.31
N LEU A 419 4.66 -30.25 0.45
CA LEU A 419 3.31 -30.84 0.40
C LEU A 419 2.96 -31.47 1.75
N ASP A 420 1.70 -31.42 2.14
CA ASP A 420 1.24 -32.01 3.41
C ASP A 420 1.62 -33.49 3.51
N SER A 421 1.63 -34.22 2.38
CA SER A 421 2.12 -35.60 2.29
C SER A 421 3.60 -35.74 2.66
N ASP A 422 4.45 -34.79 2.28
CA ASP A 422 5.89 -34.82 2.57
C ASP A 422 6.14 -34.43 4.03
N ILE A 423 5.31 -33.49 4.56
CA ILE A 423 5.33 -33.16 5.98
C ILE A 423 4.95 -34.40 6.80
N GLU A 424 3.90 -35.11 6.43
CA GLU A 424 3.47 -36.33 7.12
C GLU A 424 4.52 -37.44 6.99
N ALA A 425 5.18 -37.58 5.83
CA ALA A 425 6.30 -38.53 5.64
C ALA A 425 7.47 -38.20 6.57
N LEU A 426 7.88 -36.94 6.66
CA LEU A 426 8.95 -36.49 7.55
C LEU A 426 8.56 -36.66 9.03
N ILE A 427 7.29 -36.44 9.40
CA ILE A 427 6.79 -36.71 10.75
C ILE A 427 6.84 -38.20 11.06
N ALA A 428 6.46 -39.07 10.13
CA ALA A 428 6.55 -40.52 10.28
C ALA A 428 7.99 -41.00 10.44
N GLU A 429 8.93 -40.47 9.63
CA GLU A 429 10.37 -40.73 9.74
C GLU A 429 10.92 -40.27 11.11
N ARG A 430 10.56 -39.08 11.56
CA ARG A 430 10.91 -38.57 12.89
C ARG A 430 10.42 -39.49 14.00
N GLN A 431 9.18 -39.98 13.90
CA GLN A 431 8.66 -40.93 14.89
C GLN A 431 9.39 -42.26 14.88
N ALA A 432 9.76 -42.76 13.69
CA ALA A 432 10.56 -43.99 13.55
C ALA A 432 11.95 -43.82 14.20
N ALA A 433 12.64 -42.70 13.88
CA ALA A 433 13.92 -42.36 14.47
C ALA A 433 13.88 -42.30 16.00
N ARG A 434 12.82 -41.74 16.57
CA ARG A 434 12.61 -41.67 18.04
C ARG A 434 12.41 -43.06 18.63
N LYS A 435 11.67 -43.97 17.96
CA LYS A 435 11.49 -45.39 18.40
C LYS A 435 12.83 -46.14 18.40
N GLU A 436 13.66 -45.89 17.43
CA GLU A 436 15.01 -46.43 17.29
C GLU A 436 16.03 -45.78 18.20
N LYS A 437 15.63 -44.80 19.02
CA LYS A 437 16.48 -43.94 19.87
C LYS A 437 17.52 -43.13 19.12
N ASN A 438 17.32 -42.88 17.81
CA ASN A 438 18.12 -41.97 17.00
C ASN A 438 17.60 -40.53 17.18
N PHE A 439 17.91 -39.93 18.34
CA PHE A 439 17.42 -38.60 18.67
C PHE A 439 18.06 -37.52 17.80
N ALA A 440 19.30 -37.71 17.32
CA ALA A 440 19.97 -36.76 16.43
C ALA A 440 19.16 -36.57 15.12
N ARG A 441 18.74 -37.67 14.47
CA ARG A 441 17.90 -37.59 13.25
C ARG A 441 16.52 -37.01 13.52
N ALA A 442 15.93 -37.34 14.65
CA ALA A 442 14.63 -36.79 15.02
C ALA A 442 14.66 -35.27 15.25
N ASP A 443 15.75 -34.75 15.82
CA ASP A 443 15.94 -33.30 16.00
C ASP A 443 16.27 -32.59 14.67
N GLU A 444 17.08 -33.21 13.81
CA GLU A 444 17.36 -32.71 12.46
C GLU A 444 16.09 -32.52 11.63
N ILE A 445 15.19 -33.52 11.62
CA ILE A 445 13.90 -33.44 10.91
C ILE A 445 13.01 -32.34 11.51
N ARG A 446 13.00 -32.18 12.83
CA ARG A 446 12.25 -31.11 13.48
C ARG A 446 12.75 -29.73 13.04
N ASP A 447 14.06 -29.55 13.01
CA ASP A 447 14.68 -28.29 12.65
C ASP A 447 14.54 -28.01 11.15
N GLU A 448 14.57 -29.04 10.29
CA GLU A 448 14.25 -28.94 8.85
C GLU A 448 12.79 -28.48 8.64
N LEU A 449 11.83 -29.09 9.32
CA LEU A 449 10.42 -28.68 9.23
C LEU A 449 10.19 -27.27 9.78
N LEU A 450 10.88 -26.91 10.87
CA LEU A 450 10.81 -25.56 11.42
C LEU A 450 11.40 -24.51 10.46
N ALA A 451 12.53 -24.82 9.79
CA ALA A 451 13.11 -23.95 8.76
C ALA A 451 12.18 -23.75 7.56
N LYS A 452 11.27 -24.70 7.29
CA LYS A 452 10.23 -24.64 6.26
C LYS A 452 8.89 -24.06 6.80
N GLY A 453 8.91 -23.43 7.96
CA GLY A 453 7.72 -22.81 8.56
C GLY A 453 6.70 -23.82 9.15
N ILE A 454 7.10 -25.04 9.42
CA ILE A 454 6.22 -26.08 10.01
C ILE A 454 6.56 -26.27 11.49
N VAL A 455 5.60 -26.01 12.34
CA VAL A 455 5.72 -26.15 13.80
C VAL A 455 5.08 -27.46 14.23
N LEU A 456 5.87 -28.35 14.85
CA LEU A 456 5.39 -29.63 15.40
C LEU A 456 5.00 -29.50 16.87
N LYS A 457 3.90 -30.17 17.26
CA LYS A 457 3.45 -30.30 18.63
C LYS A 457 3.23 -31.77 18.96
N ASP A 458 4.07 -32.32 19.82
CA ASP A 458 3.90 -33.68 20.34
C ASP A 458 2.70 -33.73 21.31
N THR A 459 1.72 -34.59 21.05
CA THR A 459 0.55 -34.82 21.91
C THR A 459 0.48 -36.30 22.36
N ARG A 460 -0.40 -36.64 23.28
CA ARG A 460 -0.62 -38.04 23.71
C ARG A 460 -1.23 -38.91 22.61
N GLU A 461 -1.91 -38.28 21.65
CA GLU A 461 -2.60 -38.92 20.53
C GLU A 461 -1.75 -38.98 19.26
N GLY A 462 -0.55 -38.36 19.25
CA GLY A 462 0.35 -38.31 18.12
C GLY A 462 1.02 -36.92 17.95
N VAL A 463 1.66 -36.71 16.82
CA VAL A 463 2.25 -35.41 16.46
C VAL A 463 1.23 -34.60 15.66
N GLN A 464 0.90 -33.41 16.15
CA GLN A 464 0.14 -32.42 15.42
C GLN A 464 1.11 -31.40 14.83
N TRP A 465 0.79 -30.86 13.67
CA TRP A 465 1.57 -29.83 13.05
C TRP A 465 0.71 -28.67 12.53
N LYS A 466 1.32 -27.52 12.39
CA LYS A 466 0.71 -26.35 11.77
C LYS A 466 1.77 -25.56 11.01
N ARG A 467 1.38 -24.89 9.95
CA ARG A 467 2.20 -23.86 9.30
C ARG A 467 2.31 -22.64 10.23
N ALA A 468 3.53 -22.05 10.33
CA ALA A 468 3.84 -20.94 11.23
C ALA A 468 3.23 -19.62 10.72
#